data_a4001a9a7e7035603139c9d79fe4cf57
#
_entry.id   a4001a9a7e7035603139c9d79fe4cf57
#
_cell.length_a   1.000
_cell.length_b   1.000
_cell.length_c   1.000
_cell.angle_alpha   90.00
_cell.angle_beta   90.00
_cell.angle_gamma   90.00
#
_symmetry.space_group_name_H-M   'P 1'
#
loop_
_entity.id
_entity.type
_entity.pdbx_description
1 polymer ?
#
loop_
_entity_poly.entity_id
_entity_poly.type
_entity_poly.pdbx_seq_one_letter_code
_entity_poly.pdbx_strand_id
1 'polypeptide(L)'
;MKKIKDHYFHKAKKDGYAARSAYKIEEIDKKYRIIRTGNKVLDLGCSPGSWLQYASRKVGNSGQVLGVDLQPVKISLPSHVKVIKANIFEVTDEDLKIKGGQADVILSDIQSV
;
A
#
# COMPACT_ATOMS: atom_id res chain seq x y z
N MET A 1 -15.63 -7.90 -20.20
CA MET A 1 -14.61 -7.44 -19.26
C MET A 1 -14.43 -8.34 -18.04
N LYS A 2 -15.39 -9.24 -17.78
CA LYS A 2 -15.26 -10.23 -16.71
C LYS A 2 -13.97 -11.06 -16.81
N LYS A 3 -13.58 -11.47 -18.03
CA LYS A 3 -12.37 -12.28 -18.24
C LYS A 3 -11.09 -11.60 -17.78
N ILE A 4 -10.94 -10.29 -18.00
CA ILE A 4 -9.76 -9.54 -17.57
C ILE A 4 -9.72 -9.44 -16.05
N LYS A 5 -10.87 -9.12 -15.44
CA LYS A 5 -10.99 -9.04 -13.97
C LYS A 5 -10.70 -10.39 -13.32
N ASP A 6 -11.23 -11.48 -13.88
CA ASP A 6 -11.00 -12.83 -13.36
C ASP A 6 -9.54 -13.23 -13.48
N HIS A 7 -8.88 -12.88 -14.57
CA HIS A 7 -7.44 -13.14 -14.75
C HIS A 7 -6.62 -12.49 -13.62
N TYR A 8 -6.83 -11.21 -13.36
CA TYR A 8 -6.08 -10.51 -12.31
C TYR A 8 -6.46 -10.96 -10.90
N PHE A 9 -7.70 -11.36 -10.70
CA PHE A 9 -8.14 -11.95 -9.43
C PHE A 9 -7.36 -13.23 -9.12
N HIS A 10 -7.28 -14.14 -10.07
CA HIS A 10 -6.55 -15.40 -9.90
C HIS A 10 -5.05 -15.18 -9.80
N LYS A 11 -4.52 -14.24 -10.56
CA LYS A 11 -3.11 -13.89 -10.49
C LYS A 11 -2.75 -13.32 -9.12
N ALA A 12 -3.61 -12.48 -8.55
CA ALA A 12 -3.39 -11.93 -7.21
C ALA A 12 -3.30 -13.01 -6.15
N LYS A 13 -4.20 -14.00 -6.20
CA LYS A 13 -4.14 -15.16 -5.30
C LYS A 13 -2.83 -15.93 -5.44
N LYS A 14 -2.42 -16.20 -6.66
CA LYS A 14 -1.18 -16.92 -6.95
C LYS A 14 0.04 -16.16 -6.44
N ASP A 15 0.07 -14.86 -6.61
CA ASP A 15 1.18 -14.01 -6.19
C ASP A 15 1.12 -13.63 -4.70
N GLY A 16 0.05 -14.04 -4.00
CA GLY A 16 -0.12 -13.77 -2.58
C GLY A 16 -0.60 -12.37 -2.23
N TYR A 17 -1.16 -11.62 -3.19
CA TYR A 17 -1.70 -10.31 -2.92
C TYR A 17 -3.13 -10.37 -2.38
N ALA A 18 -3.47 -9.44 -1.49
CA ALA A 18 -4.80 -9.32 -0.90
C ALA A 18 -5.88 -8.97 -1.93
N ALA A 19 -5.52 -8.30 -3.02
CA ALA A 19 -6.44 -7.91 -4.08
C ALA A 19 -5.70 -7.66 -5.39
N ARG A 20 -6.44 -7.69 -6.48
CA ARG A 20 -5.91 -7.42 -7.83
C ARG A 20 -5.41 -5.99 -8.02
N SER A 21 -5.84 -5.06 -7.16
CA SER A 21 -5.39 -3.67 -7.21
C SER A 21 -3.87 -3.50 -7.05
N ALA A 22 -3.17 -4.54 -6.56
CA ALA A 22 -1.71 -4.56 -6.53
C ALA A 22 -1.10 -4.33 -7.91
N TYR A 23 -1.75 -4.80 -8.97
CA TYR A 23 -1.22 -4.65 -10.33
C TYR A 23 -1.34 -3.25 -10.88
N LYS A 24 -2.29 -2.46 -10.37
CA LYS A 24 -2.40 -1.05 -10.70
C LYS A 24 -1.18 -0.27 -10.21
N ILE A 25 -0.80 -0.45 -8.95
CA ILE A 25 0.39 0.23 -8.42
C ILE A 25 1.67 -0.32 -9.03
N GLU A 26 1.74 -1.63 -9.29
CA GLU A 26 2.88 -2.24 -9.98
C GLU A 26 3.09 -1.62 -11.36
N GLU A 27 2.03 -1.46 -12.15
CA GLU A 27 2.10 -0.86 -13.49
C GLU A 27 2.57 0.60 -13.42
N ILE A 28 1.99 1.38 -12.51
CA ILE A 28 2.37 2.78 -12.31
C ILE A 28 3.84 2.88 -11.90
N ASP A 29 4.25 2.05 -10.94
CA ASP A 29 5.60 2.07 -10.40
C ASP A 29 6.64 1.67 -11.46
N LYS A 30 6.35 0.66 -12.27
CA LYS A 30 7.22 0.24 -13.37
C LYS A 30 7.42 1.36 -14.39
N LYS A 31 6.36 2.10 -14.67
CA LYS A 31 6.41 3.19 -15.64
C LYS A 31 7.17 4.40 -15.12
N TYR A 32 6.89 4.79 -13.87
CA TYR A 32 7.40 6.05 -13.31
C TYR A 32 8.49 5.87 -12.26
N ARG A 33 8.78 4.66 -11.84
CA ARG A 33 9.81 4.33 -10.84
C ARG A 33 9.64 5.13 -9.56
N ILE A 34 8.42 5.07 -9.00
CA ILE A 34 8.01 5.89 -7.85
C ILE A 34 8.61 5.38 -6.55
N ILE A 35 8.56 4.04 -6.34
CA ILE A 35 8.96 3.41 -5.08
C ILE A 35 10.33 2.79 -5.22
N ARG A 36 11.25 3.20 -4.34
CA ARG A 36 12.64 2.73 -4.37
C ARG A 36 13.01 2.04 -3.07
N THR A 37 14.02 1.19 -3.12
CA THR A 37 14.56 0.53 -1.92
C THR A 37 14.93 1.58 -0.88
N GLY A 38 14.52 1.33 0.37
CA GLY A 38 14.79 2.24 1.48
C GLY A 38 13.81 3.39 1.64
N ASN A 39 12.87 3.57 0.73
CA ASN A 39 11.88 4.64 0.81
C ASN A 39 10.96 4.48 2.03
N LYS A 40 10.42 5.60 2.47
CA LYS A 40 9.34 5.69 3.43
C LYS A 40 8.06 5.98 2.67
N VAL A 41 7.11 5.05 2.69
CA VAL A 41 5.88 5.12 1.92
C VAL A 41 4.68 5.26 2.85
N LEU A 42 3.80 6.20 2.53
CA LEU A 42 2.52 6.39 3.21
C LEU A 42 1.41 5.98 2.26
N ASP A 43 0.54 5.06 2.69
CA ASP A 43 -0.58 4.55 1.90
C ASP A 43 -1.90 4.97 2.56
N LEU A 44 -2.57 5.96 1.99
CA LEU A 44 -3.83 6.49 2.49
C LEU A 44 -5.00 5.72 1.88
N GLY A 45 -5.81 5.09 2.74
CA GLY A 45 -6.88 4.20 2.29
C GLY A 45 -6.32 2.83 1.92
N CYS A 46 -5.56 2.22 2.81
CA CYS A 46 -4.74 1.06 2.50
C CYS A 46 -5.46 -0.29 2.46
N SER A 47 -6.67 -0.40 3.01
CA SER A 47 -7.39 -1.68 3.02
C SER A 47 -7.82 -2.10 1.60
N PRO A 48 -7.75 -3.36 1.23
CA PRO A 48 -7.44 -4.56 2.03
C PRO A 48 -5.95 -4.82 2.27
N GLY A 49 -5.04 -4.07 1.66
CA GLY A 49 -3.61 -4.14 1.94
C GLY A 49 -2.73 -4.56 0.78
N SER A 50 -3.28 -4.68 -0.44
CA SER A 50 -2.48 -5.09 -1.60
C SER A 50 -1.38 -4.08 -1.95
N TRP A 51 -1.67 -2.78 -1.81
CA TRP A 51 -0.67 -1.75 -2.04
C TRP A 51 0.39 -1.71 -0.93
N LEU A 52 -0.01 -1.99 0.32
CA LEU A 52 0.94 -2.16 1.41
C LEU A 52 1.90 -3.32 1.13
N GLN A 53 1.37 -4.44 0.63
CA GLN A 53 2.19 -5.60 0.26
C GLN A 53 3.20 -5.24 -0.83
N TYR A 54 2.72 -4.61 -1.90
CA TYR A 54 3.59 -4.21 -3.00
C TYR A 54 4.67 -3.23 -2.52
N ALA A 55 4.28 -2.18 -1.81
CA ALA A 55 5.21 -1.18 -1.30
C ALA A 55 6.25 -1.79 -0.36
N SER A 56 5.81 -2.68 0.54
CA SER A 56 6.72 -3.34 1.49
C SER A 56 7.81 -4.15 0.79
N ARG A 57 7.45 -4.82 -0.30
CA ARG A 57 8.40 -5.61 -1.10
C ARG A 57 9.39 -4.71 -1.83
N LYS A 58 8.92 -3.58 -2.34
CA LYS A 58 9.76 -2.65 -3.10
C LYS A 58 10.74 -1.90 -2.20
N VAL A 59 10.30 -1.43 -1.04
CA VAL A 59 11.19 -0.69 -0.14
C VAL A 59 12.17 -1.59 0.62
N GLY A 60 11.81 -2.85 0.80
CA GLY A 60 12.65 -3.82 1.51
C GLY A 60 12.79 -3.50 2.99
N ASN A 61 13.67 -4.26 3.68
CA ASN A 61 13.84 -4.15 5.13
C ASN A 61 14.45 -2.82 5.59
N SER A 62 15.08 -2.08 4.68
CA SER A 62 15.64 -0.75 4.98
C SER A 62 14.60 0.37 4.84
N GLY A 63 13.44 0.07 4.27
CA GLY A 63 12.36 1.03 4.10
C GLY A 63 11.32 0.93 5.21
N GLN A 64 10.32 1.79 5.12
CA GLN A 64 9.18 1.82 6.03
C GLN A 64 7.90 2.05 5.25
N VAL A 65 6.81 1.41 5.67
CA VAL A 65 5.49 1.64 5.08
C VAL A 65 4.50 1.90 6.21
N LEU A 66 3.73 2.97 6.08
CA LEU A 66 2.64 3.29 6.99
C LEU A 66 1.34 3.32 6.22
N GLY A 67 0.40 2.47 6.61
CA GLY A 67 -0.95 2.44 6.04
C GLY A 67 -1.96 3.08 6.97
N VAL A 68 -2.95 3.75 6.41
CA VAL A 68 -4.04 4.38 7.16
C VAL A 68 -5.37 3.99 6.53
N ASP A 69 -6.28 3.44 7.32
CA ASP A 69 -7.63 3.12 6.87
C ASP A 69 -8.55 2.90 8.08
N LEU A 70 -9.83 3.24 7.94
CA LEU A 70 -10.85 2.87 8.91
C LEU A 70 -11.18 1.39 8.84
N GLN A 71 -11.10 0.81 7.65
CA GLN A 71 -11.35 -0.61 7.44
C GLN A 71 -10.14 -1.44 7.87
N PRO A 72 -10.35 -2.63 8.43
CA PRO A 72 -9.24 -3.43 8.89
C PRO A 72 -8.41 -3.99 7.74
N VAL A 73 -7.12 -4.18 8.02
CA VAL A 73 -6.20 -4.93 7.16
C VAL A 73 -5.94 -6.25 7.87
N LYS A 74 -6.41 -7.34 7.28
CA LYS A 74 -6.45 -8.67 7.93
C LYS A 74 -5.33 -9.61 7.49
N ILE A 75 -4.39 -9.12 6.71
CA ILE A 75 -3.27 -9.90 6.19
C ILE A 75 -2.04 -9.75 7.08
N SER A 76 -1.17 -10.74 7.03
CA SER A 76 0.13 -10.65 7.68
C SER A 76 1.03 -9.68 6.90
N LEU A 77 1.70 -8.81 7.63
CA LEU A 77 2.60 -7.82 7.06
C LEU A 77 3.96 -7.89 7.75
N PRO A 78 5.05 -7.60 7.03
CA PRO A 78 6.37 -7.60 7.64
C PRO A 78 6.53 -6.47 8.69
N SER A 79 7.56 -6.59 9.53
CA SER A 79 7.76 -5.70 10.67
C SER A 79 7.99 -4.23 10.30
N HIS A 80 8.42 -3.95 9.06
CA HIS A 80 8.63 -2.59 8.59
C HIS A 80 7.34 -1.93 8.05
N VAL A 81 6.21 -2.62 8.15
CA VAL A 81 4.90 -2.07 7.79
C VAL A 81 4.06 -1.87 9.05
N LYS A 82 3.53 -0.66 9.22
CA LYS A 82 2.63 -0.32 10.30
C LYS A 82 1.30 0.14 9.71
N VAL A 83 0.20 -0.25 10.35
CA VAL A 83 -1.15 0.18 9.93
C VAL A 83 -1.82 0.85 11.11
N ILE A 84 -2.40 2.02 10.88
CA ILE A 84 -3.21 2.72 11.87
C ILE A 84 -4.66 2.77 11.41
N LYS A 85 -5.57 2.54 12.34
CA LYS A 85 -7.01 2.66 12.10
C LYS A 85 -7.41 4.11 12.34
N ALA A 86 -7.64 4.84 11.27
CA ALA A 86 -8.01 6.25 11.36
C ALA A 86 -8.73 6.70 10.10
N ASN A 87 -9.53 7.75 10.25
CA ASN A 87 -10.13 8.43 9.11
C ASN A 87 -9.06 9.32 8.47
N ILE A 88 -8.77 9.09 7.20
CA ILE A 88 -7.72 9.83 6.48
C ILE A 88 -7.98 11.34 6.42
N PHE A 89 -9.24 11.78 6.57
CA PHE A 89 -9.59 13.20 6.59
C PHE A 89 -9.42 13.85 7.96
N GLU A 90 -9.17 13.05 9.01
CA GLU A 90 -9.05 13.51 10.39
C GLU A 90 -7.67 13.27 10.99
N VAL A 91 -6.78 12.58 10.26
CA VAL A 91 -5.42 12.30 10.77
C VAL A 91 -4.61 13.60 10.83
N THR A 92 -3.76 13.67 11.84
CA THR A 92 -2.84 14.79 12.05
C THR A 92 -1.46 14.45 11.49
N ASP A 93 -0.61 15.47 11.34
CA ASP A 93 0.79 15.26 10.94
C ASP A 93 1.50 14.32 11.91
N GLU A 94 1.16 14.41 13.21
CA GLU A 94 1.74 13.53 14.23
C GLU A 94 1.37 12.07 13.99
N ASP A 95 0.10 11.81 13.61
CA ASP A 95 -0.38 10.45 13.31
C ASP A 95 0.33 9.85 12.10
N LEU A 96 0.74 10.69 11.15
CA LEU A 96 1.36 10.28 9.90
C LEU A 96 2.88 10.19 9.96
N LYS A 97 3.47 10.37 11.15
CA LYS A 97 4.91 10.22 11.28
C LYS A 97 5.36 8.79 11.05
N ILE A 98 6.33 8.66 10.18
CA ILE A 98 6.99 7.40 9.88
C ILE A 98 8.33 7.39 10.59
N LYS A 99 8.72 6.22 11.12
CA LYS A 99 10.03 6.05 11.76
C LYS A 99 11.14 6.52 10.79
N GLY A 100 11.93 7.47 11.23
CA GLY A 100 13.04 8.02 10.43
C GLY A 100 12.71 9.31 9.69
N GLY A 101 11.51 9.89 9.83
CA GLY A 101 11.18 11.19 9.28
C GLY A 101 9.94 11.22 8.38
N GLN A 102 9.96 12.07 7.38
CA GLN A 102 8.82 12.26 6.48
C GLN A 102 8.76 11.18 5.42
N ALA A 103 7.56 10.94 4.87
CA ALA A 103 7.38 10.02 3.76
C ALA A 103 8.06 10.55 2.50
N ASP A 104 8.69 9.63 1.76
CA ASP A 104 9.26 9.92 0.44
C ASP A 104 8.19 9.80 -0.64
N VAL A 105 7.21 8.93 -0.42
CA VAL A 105 6.15 8.63 -1.38
C VAL A 105 4.82 8.55 -0.64
N ILE A 106 3.79 9.18 -1.21
CA ILE A 106 2.42 9.08 -0.72
C ILE A 106 1.57 8.44 -1.80
N LEU A 107 0.93 7.34 -1.44
CA LEU A 107 0.01 6.61 -2.31
C LEU A 107 -1.42 6.81 -1.82
N SER A 108 -2.35 6.89 -2.76
CA SER A 108 -3.77 6.93 -2.44
C SER A 108 -4.58 6.33 -3.58
N ASP A 109 -5.40 5.34 -3.25
CA ASP A 109 -6.35 4.74 -4.21
C ASP A 109 -7.78 4.95 -3.69
N ILE A 110 -8.03 6.14 -3.17
CA ILE A 110 -9.36 6.49 -2.68
C ILE A 110 -10.25 6.76 -3.88
N GLN A 111 -11.28 5.95 -4.00
CA GLN A 111 -12.26 6.16 -5.06
C GLN A 111 -13.38 7.05 -4.55
N SER A 112 -13.69 8.10 -5.31
CA SER A 112 -14.90 8.88 -5.08
C SER A 112 -16.11 8.02 -5.45
N VAL A 113 -17.10 8.04 -4.61
CA VAL A 113 -18.35 7.31 -4.82
C VAL A 113 -19.21 8.04 -5.83
#